data_d582f6d0b04747cbc8f328101f74ec83
#
_entry.id   d582f6d0b04747cbc8f328101f74ec83
#
_cell.length_a   1.000
_cell.length_b   1.000
_cell.length_c   1.000
_cell.angle_alpha   90.00
_cell.angle_beta   90.00
_cell.angle_gamma   90.00
#
_symmetry.space_group_name_H-M   'P 1'
#
loop_
_entity.id
_entity.type
_entity.pdbx_description
1 polymer ?
#
loop_
_entity_poly.entity_id
_entity_poly.type
_entity_poly.pdbx_seq_one_letter_code
_entity_poly.pdbx_strand_id
1 'polypeptide(L)'
;LDERTPNHKKSFIELAKAGYWDSLTFNRVIPNFVAQGGCPDTPAGFTDPEYLLAPEFHPELKHVYGALGAGRDDNPGKLSARCQFYIVQNPAGIPRLDGDYTVFGRIIKGMDIIDRIVNVPRDKQDQPLTPIPLRVEIKFLSKKEVAALLAPATHE
;
A
#
# COMPACT_ATOMS: atom_id res chain seq x y z
N LEU A 1 4.55 1.24 9.09
CA LEU A 1 5.07 -0.08 8.64
C LEU A 1 5.12 -1.03 9.82
N ASP A 2 4.99 -2.32 9.55
CA ASP A 2 4.86 -3.35 10.59
C ASP A 2 6.15 -4.17 10.74
N GLU A 3 6.57 -4.39 11.98
CA GLU A 3 7.78 -5.15 12.32
C GLU A 3 7.66 -6.65 12.01
N ARG A 4 6.43 -7.16 11.90
CA ARG A 4 6.16 -8.58 11.59
C ARG A 4 6.37 -8.93 10.12
N THR A 5 6.62 -7.92 9.28
CA THR A 5 6.95 -8.07 7.86
C THR A 5 8.28 -7.37 7.54
N PRO A 6 9.40 -7.89 8.09
CA PRO A 6 10.68 -7.19 8.06
C PRO A 6 11.21 -6.95 6.64
N ASN A 7 11.00 -7.88 5.71
CA ASN A 7 11.49 -7.76 4.34
C ASN A 7 10.67 -6.75 3.52
N HIS A 8 9.34 -6.75 3.66
CA HIS A 8 8.49 -5.75 3.03
C HIS A 8 8.76 -4.36 3.59
N LYS A 9 8.90 -4.24 4.90
CA LYS A 9 9.27 -2.99 5.57
C LYS A 9 10.60 -2.45 5.05
N LYS A 10 11.64 -3.28 5.03
CA LYS A 10 12.98 -2.89 4.56
C LYS A 10 12.95 -2.44 3.11
N SER A 11 12.32 -3.22 2.23
CA SER A 11 12.19 -2.90 0.81
C SER A 11 11.47 -1.58 0.58
N PHE A 12 10.38 -1.34 1.27
CA PHE A 12 9.61 -0.10 1.15
C PHE A 12 10.44 1.11 1.57
N ILE A 13 11.16 1.02 2.69
CA ILE A 13 12.05 2.08 3.16
C ILE A 13 13.17 2.36 2.15
N GLU A 14 13.80 1.33 1.62
CA GLU A 14 14.88 1.46 0.62
C GLU A 14 14.41 2.16 -0.65
N LEU A 15 13.26 1.76 -1.20
CA LEU A 15 12.70 2.37 -2.40
C LEU A 15 12.27 3.82 -2.14
N ALA A 16 11.67 4.11 -1.00
CA ALA A 16 11.28 5.46 -0.63
C ALA A 16 12.50 6.40 -0.51
N LYS A 17 13.54 5.95 0.17
CA LYS A 17 14.80 6.71 0.31
C LYS A 17 15.51 6.94 -1.01
N ALA A 18 15.38 6.01 -1.95
CA ALA A 18 15.93 6.14 -3.30
C ALA A 18 15.09 7.06 -4.20
N GLY A 19 13.94 7.55 -3.74
CA GLY A 19 13.03 8.36 -4.53
C GLY A 19 12.34 7.58 -5.66
N TYR A 20 12.22 6.27 -5.51
CA TYR A 20 11.71 5.40 -6.56
C TYR A 20 10.33 5.81 -7.06
N TRP A 21 9.44 6.23 -6.15
CA TRP A 21 8.06 6.58 -6.49
C TRP A 21 7.85 8.03 -6.96
N ASP A 22 8.88 8.88 -6.96
CA ASP A 22 8.74 10.33 -7.23
C ASP A 22 8.16 10.66 -8.60
N SER A 23 8.28 9.77 -9.59
CA SER A 23 7.72 9.93 -10.93
C SER A 23 6.50 9.05 -11.21
N LEU A 24 6.01 8.35 -10.19
CA LEU A 24 4.90 7.40 -10.31
C LEU A 24 3.60 7.96 -9.74
N THR A 25 2.51 7.23 -9.94
CA THR A 25 1.16 7.68 -9.61
C THR A 25 0.35 6.60 -8.92
N PHE A 26 -0.80 6.99 -8.33
CA PHE A 26 -1.88 6.06 -8.03
C PHE A 26 -2.56 5.68 -9.36
N ASN A 27 -2.21 4.52 -9.88
CA ASN A 27 -2.55 4.10 -11.25
C ASN A 27 -3.76 3.17 -11.36
N ARG A 28 -4.31 2.71 -10.23
CA ARG A 28 -5.51 1.88 -10.18
C ARG A 28 -6.28 2.15 -8.89
N VAL A 29 -7.44 2.77 -9.04
CA VAL A 29 -8.27 3.16 -7.90
C VAL A 29 -9.69 2.64 -8.07
N ILE A 30 -10.22 1.98 -7.06
CA ILE A 30 -11.54 1.35 -7.11
C ILE A 30 -12.26 1.61 -5.78
N PRO A 31 -13.40 2.35 -5.80
CA PRO A 31 -14.21 2.56 -4.60
C PRO A 31 -14.62 1.25 -3.95
N ASN A 32 -14.64 1.22 -2.63
CA ASN A 32 -14.93 0.04 -1.82
C ASN A 32 -13.98 -1.13 -2.06
N PHE A 33 -12.78 -0.84 -2.54
CA PHE A 33 -11.73 -1.81 -2.76
C PHE A 33 -10.37 -1.24 -2.35
N VAL A 34 -9.60 -0.69 -3.28
CA VAL A 34 -8.24 -0.20 -2.99
C VAL A 34 -7.89 1.07 -3.77
N ALA A 35 -6.93 1.82 -3.22
CA ALA A 35 -6.10 2.77 -3.96
C ALA A 35 -4.72 2.12 -4.16
N GLN A 36 -4.37 1.78 -5.38
CA GLN A 36 -3.11 1.14 -5.74
C GLN A 36 -2.19 2.13 -6.44
N GLY A 37 -0.94 2.11 -6.07
CA GLY A 37 0.10 2.94 -6.66
C GLY A 37 1.43 2.22 -6.80
N GLY A 38 2.35 2.89 -7.49
CA GLY A 38 3.69 2.39 -7.71
C GLY A 38 3.97 2.03 -9.15
N CYS A 39 4.86 1.06 -9.37
CA CYS A 39 5.22 0.66 -10.72
C CYS A 39 4.02 0.06 -11.47
N PRO A 40 3.90 0.31 -12.78
CA PRO A 40 2.94 -0.39 -13.60
C PRO A 40 3.30 -1.88 -13.73
N ASP A 41 2.30 -2.70 -14.02
CA ASP A 41 2.54 -4.09 -14.34
C ASP A 41 3.38 -4.21 -15.60
N THR A 42 4.51 -4.87 -15.49
CA THR A 42 5.36 -5.18 -16.65
C THR A 42 5.71 -6.67 -16.64
N PRO A 43 5.57 -7.36 -17.77
CA PRO A 43 5.89 -8.79 -17.84
C PRO A 43 7.33 -9.11 -17.41
N ALA A 44 8.28 -8.23 -17.67
CA ALA A 44 9.67 -8.40 -17.28
C ALA A 44 9.87 -8.30 -15.75
N GLY A 45 9.11 -7.46 -15.07
CA GLY A 45 9.21 -7.28 -13.61
C GLY A 45 8.83 -8.54 -12.83
N PHE A 46 7.89 -9.33 -13.34
CA PHE A 46 7.40 -10.52 -12.64
C PHE A 46 8.38 -11.70 -12.62
N THR A 47 9.40 -11.67 -13.44
CA THR A 47 10.42 -12.72 -13.51
C THR A 47 11.76 -12.31 -12.90
N ASP A 48 11.91 -11.05 -12.50
CA ASP A 48 13.14 -10.55 -11.88
C ASP A 48 13.15 -10.87 -10.38
N PRO A 49 14.08 -11.72 -9.89
CA PRO A 49 14.16 -12.05 -8.47
C PRO A 49 14.39 -10.85 -7.55
N GLU A 50 15.07 -9.81 -8.02
CA GLU A 50 15.28 -8.58 -7.25
C GLU A 50 14.01 -7.74 -7.13
N TYR A 51 13.07 -7.94 -8.04
CA TYR A 51 11.77 -7.27 -8.06
C TYR A 51 10.76 -7.91 -7.11
N LEU A 52 10.96 -9.17 -6.73
CA LEU A 52 9.99 -9.97 -6.00
C LEU A 52 10.39 -10.14 -4.53
N LEU A 53 9.37 -10.17 -3.68
CA LEU A 53 9.50 -10.45 -2.24
C LEU A 53 8.67 -11.66 -1.87
N ALA A 54 9.27 -12.59 -1.10
CA ALA A 54 8.55 -13.70 -0.52
C ALA A 54 7.42 -13.20 0.41
N PRO A 55 6.27 -13.90 0.46
CA PRO A 55 5.17 -13.47 1.31
C PRO A 55 5.55 -13.50 2.80
N GLU A 56 5.00 -12.54 3.54
CA GLU A 56 5.17 -12.43 4.98
C GLU A 56 3.77 -12.36 5.63
N PHE A 57 2.99 -13.43 5.48
CA PHE A 57 1.66 -13.49 6.05
C PHE A 57 1.70 -13.63 7.57
N HIS A 58 0.80 -12.93 8.23
CA HIS A 58 0.63 -13.00 9.67
C HIS A 58 -0.87 -12.99 10.01
N PRO A 59 -1.34 -13.88 10.90
CA PRO A 59 -2.79 -14.02 11.18
C PRO A 59 -3.45 -12.77 11.74
N GLU A 60 -2.68 -11.88 12.35
CA GLU A 60 -3.18 -10.60 12.88
C GLU A 60 -3.09 -9.44 11.89
N LEU A 61 -2.38 -9.61 10.78
CA LEU A 61 -2.25 -8.60 9.73
C LEU A 61 -3.29 -8.85 8.64
N LYS A 62 -4.44 -8.21 8.80
CA LYS A 62 -5.62 -8.41 7.94
C LYS A 62 -5.88 -7.19 7.06
N HIS A 63 -6.61 -7.42 5.98
CA HIS A 63 -7.04 -6.37 5.05
C HIS A 63 -8.23 -5.59 5.61
N VAL A 64 -8.01 -4.91 6.72
CA VAL A 64 -8.96 -3.96 7.30
C VAL A 64 -8.89 -2.61 6.58
N TYR A 65 -9.87 -1.74 6.78
CA TYR A 65 -9.85 -0.38 6.27
C TYR A 65 -8.55 0.34 6.66
N GLY A 66 -7.84 0.87 5.67
CA GLY A 66 -6.55 1.53 5.87
C GLY A 66 -5.33 0.59 5.89
N ALA A 67 -5.50 -0.72 5.71
CA ALA A 67 -4.35 -1.63 5.59
C ALA A 67 -3.50 -1.28 4.36
N LEU A 68 -2.17 -1.35 4.53
CA LEU A 68 -1.20 -1.18 3.46
C LEU A 68 -0.72 -2.56 3.02
N GLY A 69 -1.03 -2.92 1.78
CA GLY A 69 -0.70 -4.21 1.21
C GLY A 69 0.26 -4.13 0.04
N ALA A 70 0.94 -5.23 -0.24
CA ALA A 70 1.86 -5.37 -1.35
C ALA A 70 1.16 -5.93 -2.59
N GLY A 71 1.25 -5.21 -3.71
CA GLY A 71 0.72 -5.66 -4.99
C GLY A 71 1.49 -6.86 -5.53
N ARG A 72 0.83 -7.68 -6.33
CA ARG A 72 1.45 -8.80 -7.05
C ARG A 72 0.60 -9.24 -8.23
N ASP A 73 1.24 -9.90 -9.18
CA ASP A 73 0.54 -10.72 -10.17
C ASP A 73 0.08 -12.06 -9.57
N ASP A 74 -0.64 -12.83 -10.36
CA ASP A 74 -1.01 -14.18 -9.99
C ASP A 74 0.18 -15.13 -10.21
N ASN A 75 0.81 -15.54 -9.10
CA ASN A 75 1.93 -16.46 -9.11
C ASN A 75 1.80 -17.49 -7.97
N PRO A 76 2.27 -18.75 -8.19
CA PRO A 76 2.08 -19.83 -7.23
C PRO A 76 2.71 -19.57 -5.86
N GLY A 77 3.83 -18.86 -5.83
CA GLY A 77 4.55 -18.53 -4.60
C GLY A 77 3.98 -17.35 -3.85
N LYS A 78 2.96 -16.66 -4.40
CA LYS A 78 2.35 -15.45 -3.84
C LYS A 78 3.39 -14.35 -3.55
N LEU A 79 4.41 -14.28 -4.40
CA LEU A 79 5.50 -13.31 -4.30
C LEU A 79 4.98 -11.91 -4.61
N SER A 80 5.32 -10.95 -3.78
CA SER A 80 4.94 -9.55 -3.96
C SER A 80 5.88 -8.83 -4.93
N ALA A 81 5.33 -7.91 -5.72
CA ALA A 81 6.11 -6.92 -6.44
C ALA A 81 6.53 -5.80 -5.48
N ARG A 82 7.81 -5.63 -5.23
CA ARG A 82 8.29 -4.67 -4.22
C ARG A 82 7.95 -3.20 -4.53
N CYS A 83 7.69 -2.88 -5.79
CA CYS A 83 7.40 -1.51 -6.23
C CYS A 83 5.89 -1.17 -6.26
N GLN A 84 5.01 -2.13 -6.02
CA GLN A 84 3.57 -1.92 -5.98
C GLN A 84 3.03 -2.01 -4.56
N PHE A 85 2.14 -1.09 -4.22
CA PHE A 85 1.39 -1.17 -2.97
C PHE A 85 -0.05 -0.70 -3.17
N TYR A 86 -0.92 -1.10 -2.27
CA TYR A 86 -2.30 -0.64 -2.23
C TYR A 86 -2.74 -0.32 -0.81
N ILE A 87 -3.72 0.55 -0.71
CA ILE A 87 -4.35 0.92 0.54
C ILE A 87 -5.80 0.46 0.49
N VAL A 88 -6.20 -0.36 1.46
CA VAL A 88 -7.58 -0.88 1.55
C VAL A 88 -8.53 0.25 1.89
N GLN A 89 -9.54 0.46 1.03
CA GLN A 89 -10.50 1.55 1.19
C GLN A 89 -11.90 1.06 1.55
N ASN A 90 -12.19 -0.24 1.51
CA ASN A 90 -13.47 -0.77 1.94
C ASN A 90 -13.61 -0.69 3.46
N PRO A 91 -14.62 0.03 4.00
CA PRO A 91 -14.85 0.12 5.46
C PRO A 91 -15.05 -1.22 6.16
N ALA A 92 -15.59 -2.22 5.46
CA ALA A 92 -15.76 -3.58 5.97
C ALA A 92 -14.50 -4.45 5.85
N GLY A 93 -13.43 -3.92 5.24
CA GLY A 93 -12.23 -4.68 4.90
C GLY A 93 -12.44 -5.60 3.69
N ILE A 94 -11.40 -6.36 3.35
CA ILE A 94 -11.40 -7.30 2.23
C ILE A 94 -10.85 -8.66 2.70
N PRO A 95 -11.62 -9.42 3.51
CA PRO A 95 -11.11 -10.65 4.14
C PRO A 95 -10.62 -11.72 3.15
N ARG A 96 -11.17 -11.75 1.93
CA ARG A 96 -10.76 -12.70 0.90
C ARG A 96 -9.29 -12.59 0.47
N LEU A 97 -8.64 -11.47 0.78
CA LEU A 97 -7.22 -11.25 0.48
C LEU A 97 -6.29 -11.70 1.62
N ASP A 98 -6.83 -11.99 2.80
CA ASP A 98 -6.05 -12.41 3.95
C ASP A 98 -5.37 -13.76 3.67
N GLY A 99 -4.05 -13.84 3.94
CA GLY A 99 -3.27 -15.04 3.63
C GLY A 99 -2.98 -15.25 2.14
N ASP A 100 -3.34 -14.32 1.29
CA ASP A 100 -3.13 -14.37 -0.16
C ASP A 100 -2.26 -13.21 -0.67
N TYR A 101 -2.35 -12.06 0.00
CA TYR A 101 -1.52 -10.87 -0.21
C TYR A 101 -0.92 -10.42 1.11
N THR A 102 0.33 -9.94 1.09
CA THR A 102 1.00 -9.49 2.32
C THR A 102 0.54 -8.09 2.71
N VAL A 103 0.02 -7.95 3.92
CA VAL A 103 -0.20 -6.66 4.58
C VAL A 103 1.04 -6.31 5.38
N PHE A 104 1.65 -5.15 5.14
CA PHE A 104 2.91 -4.75 5.78
C PHE A 104 2.87 -3.40 6.50
N GLY A 105 1.69 -2.81 6.63
CA GLY A 105 1.52 -1.56 7.33
C GLY A 105 0.05 -1.15 7.41
N ARG A 106 -0.17 0.06 7.88
CA ARG A 106 -1.51 0.67 7.93
C ARG A 106 -1.43 2.18 7.87
N ILE A 107 -2.49 2.79 7.41
CA ILE A 107 -2.68 4.24 7.45
C ILE A 107 -3.19 4.62 8.85
N ILE A 108 -2.51 5.54 9.51
CA ILE A 108 -2.90 6.02 10.83
C ILE A 108 -3.55 7.40 10.81
N LYS A 109 -3.43 8.12 9.69
CA LYS A 109 -4.03 9.44 9.51
C LYS A 109 -4.20 9.74 8.02
N GLY A 110 -5.32 10.33 7.63
CA GLY A 110 -5.55 10.79 6.26
C GLY A 110 -6.35 9.84 5.38
N MET A 111 -7.10 8.89 5.93
CA MET A 111 -7.96 8.01 5.13
C MET A 111 -9.06 8.75 4.36
N ASP A 112 -9.48 9.93 4.82
CA ASP A 112 -10.38 10.81 4.07
C ASP A 112 -9.81 11.20 2.70
N ILE A 113 -8.48 11.33 2.59
CA ILE A 113 -7.80 11.59 1.32
C ILE A 113 -7.86 10.36 0.42
N ILE A 114 -7.66 9.17 0.98
CA ILE A 114 -7.77 7.90 0.23
C ILE A 114 -9.20 7.71 -0.27
N ASP A 115 -10.21 8.02 0.55
CA ASP A 115 -11.62 8.00 0.13
C ASP A 115 -11.89 8.93 -1.07
N ARG A 116 -11.22 10.07 -1.12
CA ARG A 116 -11.31 11.00 -2.26
C ARG A 116 -10.58 10.47 -3.49
N ILE A 117 -9.42 9.87 -3.31
CA ILE A 117 -8.61 9.30 -4.41
C ILE A 117 -9.38 8.22 -5.16
N VAL A 118 -10.05 7.31 -4.46
CA VAL A 118 -10.79 6.23 -5.12
C VAL A 118 -12.05 6.69 -5.86
N ASN A 119 -12.52 7.90 -5.60
CA ASN A 119 -13.73 8.46 -6.20
C ASN A 119 -13.46 9.43 -7.36
N VAL A 120 -12.22 9.60 -7.79
CA VAL A 120 -11.91 10.44 -8.96
C VAL A 120 -12.40 9.77 -10.26
N PRO A 121 -12.66 10.56 -11.33
CA PRO A 121 -12.95 10.00 -12.65
C PRO A 121 -11.81 9.08 -13.13
N ARG A 122 -12.18 7.91 -13.63
CA ARG A 122 -11.24 6.88 -14.08
C ARG A 122 -11.68 6.24 -15.39
N ASP A 123 -10.74 5.60 -16.07
CA ASP A 123 -10.98 4.90 -17.32
C ASP A 123 -11.50 3.46 -17.06
N LYS A 124 -11.60 2.67 -18.14
CA LYS A 124 -12.10 1.29 -18.08
C LYS A 124 -11.14 0.33 -17.35
N GLN A 125 -9.88 0.71 -17.17
CA GLN A 125 -8.86 -0.03 -16.42
C GLN A 125 -8.72 0.49 -14.99
N ASP A 126 -9.64 1.32 -14.52
CA ASP A 126 -9.64 1.94 -13.20
C ASP A 126 -8.44 2.88 -12.94
N GLN A 127 -7.83 3.37 -14.02
CA GLN A 127 -6.78 4.38 -13.92
C GLN A 127 -7.41 5.77 -13.87
N PRO A 128 -6.99 6.64 -12.92
CA PRO A 128 -7.45 8.03 -12.88
C PRO A 128 -7.22 8.75 -14.21
N LEU A 129 -8.23 9.46 -14.71
CA LEU A 129 -8.13 10.23 -15.95
C LEU A 129 -7.11 11.37 -15.83
N THR A 130 -7.01 12.00 -14.66
CA THR A 130 -5.97 12.95 -14.34
C THR A 130 -4.97 12.25 -13.42
N PRO A 131 -3.67 12.22 -13.79
CA PRO A 131 -2.66 11.56 -12.96
C PRO A 131 -2.63 12.11 -11.53
N ILE A 132 -2.58 11.21 -10.55
CA ILE A 132 -2.45 11.55 -9.14
C ILE A 132 -1.01 11.24 -8.72
N PRO A 133 -0.15 12.27 -8.58
CA PRO A 133 1.25 12.07 -8.23
C PRO A 133 1.42 11.37 -6.89
N LEU A 134 2.44 10.54 -6.81
CA LEU A 134 2.80 9.76 -5.63
C LEU A 134 4.17 10.20 -5.14
N ARG A 135 4.29 10.47 -3.84
CA ARG A 135 5.56 10.71 -3.19
C ARG A 135 5.56 10.00 -1.83
N VAL A 136 6.63 9.28 -1.56
CA VAL A 136 6.80 8.57 -0.29
C VAL A 136 8.01 9.12 0.44
N GLU A 137 7.78 9.59 1.64
CA GLU A 137 8.81 10.09 2.54
C GLU A 137 8.85 9.24 3.81
N ILE A 138 10.04 8.82 4.21
CA ILE A 138 10.22 8.01 5.42
C ILE A 138 10.57 8.91 6.60
N LYS A 139 9.80 8.77 7.68
CA LYS A 139 10.07 9.40 8.98
C LYS A 139 10.14 8.35 10.05
N PHE A 140 11.17 8.42 10.89
CA PHE A 140 11.30 7.57 12.07
C PHE A 140 10.78 8.34 13.28
N LEU A 141 9.67 7.86 13.83
CA LEU A 141 9.00 8.48 14.97
C LEU A 141 9.16 7.63 16.22
N SER A 142 9.26 8.27 17.38
CA SER A 142 9.20 7.59 18.67
C SER A 142 7.81 7.01 18.92
N LYS A 143 7.72 6.05 19.85
CA LYS A 143 6.42 5.52 20.28
C LYS A 143 5.49 6.62 20.82
N LYS A 144 6.06 7.62 21.50
CA LYS A 144 5.32 8.78 22.01
C LYS A 144 4.74 9.63 20.88
N GLU A 145 5.52 9.90 19.82
CA GLU A 145 5.08 10.65 18.65
C GLU A 145 3.99 9.92 17.89
N VAL A 146 4.11 8.60 17.72
CA VAL A 146 3.08 7.77 17.11
C VAL A 146 1.80 7.78 17.94
N ALA A 147 1.90 7.65 19.26
CA ALA A 147 0.74 7.71 20.16
C ALA A 147 0.02 9.06 20.07
N ALA A 148 0.77 10.17 19.94
CA ALA A 148 0.20 11.50 19.75
C ALA A 148 -0.59 11.62 18.44
N LEU A 149 -0.13 10.98 17.36
CA LEU A 149 -0.84 10.94 16.07
C LEU A 149 -2.11 10.10 16.13
N LEU A 150 -2.15 9.08 16.98
CA LEU A 150 -3.31 8.21 17.17
C LEU A 150 -4.32 8.75 18.18
N ALA A 151 -3.95 9.76 18.97
CA ALA A 151 -4.83 10.37 19.96
C ALA A 151 -6.03 11.05 19.26
N PRO A 152 -7.26 10.93 19.80
CA PRO A 152 -8.40 11.68 19.28
C PRO A 152 -8.13 13.17 19.40
N ALA A 153 -8.60 13.95 18.41
CA ALA A 153 -8.52 15.40 18.45
C ALA A 153 -9.30 15.89 19.70
N THR A 154 -8.61 16.63 20.58
CA THR A 154 -9.26 17.34 21.66
C THR A 154 -10.02 18.50 21.05
N HIS A 155 -11.34 18.45 21.07
CA HIS A 155 -12.16 19.62 20.77
C HIS A 155 -12.11 20.53 22.02
N GLU A 156 -11.38 21.65 21.90
CA GLU A 156 -11.57 22.80 22.78
C GLU A 156 -12.75 23.61 22.31
#